data_a7e97c3b593be2098e0499b127d54dcc
#
_entry.id   a7e97c3b593be2098e0499b127d54dcc
#
_cell.length_a   1.000
_cell.length_b   1.000
_cell.length_c   1.000
_cell.angle_alpha   90.00
_cell.angle_beta   90.00
_cell.angle_gamma   90.00
#
_symmetry.space_group_name_H-M   'P 1'
#
loop_
_entity.id
_entity.type
_entity.pdbx_description
1 polymer ?
#
loop_
_entity_poly.entity_id
_entity_poly.type
_entity_poly.pdbx_seq_one_letter_code
_entity_poly.pdbx_strand_id
1 'polypeptide(L)'
;GEAVLNFDMEPDTQTLGEVQVTAKKNLEGERALQMERQKATLAIENLGSKEMSLKGIGNVEEGVKKITGISIASAGQLIVRGLGDRYSTTTLNGLPIASPNPDNKLVPLDLFPSSTVQNITVSKVYDAAAFADYSGAHINISTKENIPQDFFQLSLNTGGKFNTLGKDRYQMDRSGSLLKTPGVDAAALGMPLMEFDKYVKTRNIFETSFSAGKKSSLPELGGNLGFGKNFGIGNQTLSLLASFSASNGYQNMEDAFYKTLEATGTVQDDFSYDSFAQELKLAALGYLGYTLRRSDRIGYTFFYARNAIDTYQRREGTDAEGHELTGSN
;
A
#
# COMPACT_ATOMS: atom_id res chain seq x y z
N GLY A 1 76.87 25.96 -45.50
CA GLY A 1 75.47 25.99 -45.94
C GLY A 1 74.62 25.52 -44.78
N GLU A 2 73.85 26.40 -44.17
CA GLU A 2 72.78 26.06 -43.18
C GLU A 2 71.60 25.55 -43.93
N ALA A 3 71.11 24.31 -43.63
CA ALA A 3 69.90 23.78 -44.11
C ALA A 3 68.78 24.08 -43.08
N VAL A 4 67.82 24.91 -43.37
CA VAL A 4 66.68 25.16 -42.56
C VAL A 4 65.59 24.14 -42.95
N LEU A 5 65.26 23.22 -42.05
CA LEU A 5 64.15 22.28 -42.20
C LEU A 5 62.93 22.87 -41.50
N ASN A 6 61.89 23.23 -42.24
CA ASN A 6 60.57 23.62 -41.73
C ASN A 6 59.69 22.39 -41.66
N PHE A 7 59.22 22.04 -40.46
CA PHE A 7 58.22 21.01 -40.24
C PHE A 7 56.88 21.70 -39.99
N ASP A 8 55.93 21.48 -40.84
CA ASP A 8 54.53 21.78 -40.56
C ASP A 8 53.92 20.62 -39.82
N MET A 9 53.60 20.81 -38.53
CA MET A 9 52.85 19.87 -37.76
C MET A 9 51.38 20.18 -37.88
N GLU A 10 50.61 19.30 -38.53
CA GLU A 10 49.14 19.34 -38.45
C GLU A 10 48.72 18.75 -37.11
N PRO A 11 47.87 19.44 -36.32
CA PRO A 11 47.34 18.86 -35.09
C PRO A 11 46.42 17.71 -35.47
N ASP A 12 46.79 16.48 -35.12
CA ASP A 12 45.89 15.32 -35.17
C ASP A 12 44.82 15.47 -34.07
N THR A 13 43.77 16.23 -34.39
CA THR A 13 42.60 16.32 -33.53
C THR A 13 41.80 15.03 -33.71
N GLN A 14 42.14 13.98 -32.99
CA GLN A 14 41.21 12.90 -32.74
C GLN A 14 40.08 13.46 -31.85
N THR A 15 38.99 13.84 -32.47
CA THR A 15 37.74 14.03 -31.77
C THR A 15 37.33 12.68 -31.17
N LEU A 16 37.66 12.47 -29.90
CA LEU A 16 37.07 11.40 -29.11
C LEU A 16 35.59 11.63 -29.12
N GLY A 17 34.84 10.76 -29.81
CA GLY A 17 33.40 10.76 -29.78
C GLY A 17 32.94 10.73 -28.31
N GLU A 18 32.06 11.62 -27.96
CA GLU A 18 31.47 11.71 -26.61
C GLU A 18 30.94 10.33 -26.19
N VAL A 19 31.65 9.66 -25.31
CA VAL A 19 31.15 8.41 -24.72
C VAL A 19 30.10 8.78 -23.69
N GLN A 20 28.88 8.91 -24.12
CA GLN A 20 27.73 9.00 -23.21
C GLN A 20 27.58 7.67 -22.48
N VAL A 21 28.10 7.61 -21.27
CA VAL A 21 27.82 6.50 -20.34
C VAL A 21 26.45 6.72 -19.74
N THR A 22 25.40 6.29 -20.44
CA THR A 22 24.04 6.20 -19.91
C THR A 22 23.91 4.94 -19.03
N ALA A 23 24.46 4.98 -17.83
CA ALA A 23 24.17 3.98 -16.84
C ALA A 23 22.87 4.38 -16.11
N LYS A 24 21.84 3.54 -16.17
CA LYS A 24 20.62 3.74 -15.36
C LYS A 24 21.02 3.68 -13.89
N LYS A 25 20.73 4.74 -13.13
CA LYS A 25 21.12 4.89 -11.74
C LYS A 25 20.40 3.84 -10.89
N ASN A 26 21.15 2.97 -10.23
CA ASN A 26 20.56 2.01 -9.30
C ASN A 26 20.23 2.70 -7.97
N LEU A 27 18.95 3.00 -7.75
CA LEU A 27 18.43 3.69 -6.57
C LEU A 27 18.12 2.75 -5.38
N GLU A 28 18.67 1.54 -5.36
CA GLU A 28 18.57 0.63 -4.22
C GLU A 28 19.56 0.96 -3.10
N GLY A 29 20.70 1.56 -3.47
CA GLY A 29 21.80 1.85 -2.57
C GLY A 29 21.75 3.26 -1.98
N GLU A 30 22.14 3.39 -0.72
CA GLU A 30 22.13 4.64 0.03
C GLU A 30 22.92 5.77 -0.65
N ARG A 31 24.10 5.50 -1.21
CA ARG A 31 24.89 6.52 -1.92
C ARG A 31 24.14 7.15 -3.09
N ALA A 32 23.42 6.34 -3.87
CA ALA A 32 22.67 6.83 -5.01
C ALA A 32 21.49 7.71 -4.54
N LEU A 33 20.85 7.32 -3.46
CA LEU A 33 19.75 8.06 -2.83
C LEU A 33 20.23 9.34 -2.16
N GLN A 34 21.42 9.34 -1.55
CA GLN A 34 22.02 10.57 -1.03
C GLN A 34 22.32 11.58 -2.15
N MET A 35 22.88 11.13 -3.27
CA MET A 35 23.09 12.01 -4.43
C MET A 35 21.76 12.54 -4.99
N GLU A 36 20.71 11.74 -4.95
CA GLU A 36 19.39 12.19 -5.36
C GLU A 36 18.85 13.28 -4.43
N ARG A 37 18.93 13.07 -3.11
CA ARG A 37 18.58 14.10 -2.10
C ARG A 37 19.37 15.39 -2.27
N GLN A 38 20.67 15.30 -2.54
CA GLN A 38 21.53 16.48 -2.76
C GLN A 38 21.18 17.24 -4.04
N LYS A 39 20.69 16.55 -5.08
CA LYS A 39 20.30 17.16 -6.36
C LYS A 39 18.83 17.59 -6.40
N ALA A 40 18.03 17.12 -5.46
CA ALA A 40 16.61 17.45 -5.39
C ALA A 40 16.44 18.95 -5.08
N THR A 41 15.55 19.61 -5.82
CA THR A 41 15.18 21.01 -5.58
C THR A 41 14.32 21.17 -4.33
N LEU A 42 13.68 20.09 -3.89
CA LEU A 42 12.82 20.03 -2.73
C LEU A 42 13.39 19.05 -1.69
N ALA A 43 13.06 19.27 -0.42
CA ALA A 43 13.44 18.35 0.64
C ALA A 43 12.68 17.02 0.50
N ILE A 44 13.39 15.97 0.10
CA ILE A 44 12.90 14.61 0.01
C ILE A 44 13.64 13.69 0.97
N GLU A 45 12.95 12.68 1.48
CA GLU A 45 13.55 11.57 2.23
C GLU A 45 13.32 10.28 1.45
N ASN A 46 14.36 9.47 1.33
CA ASN A 46 14.31 8.21 0.57
C ASN A 46 14.83 7.08 1.43
N LEU A 47 14.23 5.90 1.24
CA LEU A 47 14.65 4.65 1.85
C LEU A 47 14.80 3.60 0.74
N GLY A 48 16.00 3.07 0.55
CA GLY A 48 16.29 2.08 -0.48
C GLY A 48 16.09 0.64 -0.01
N SER A 49 15.88 -0.27 -0.96
CA SER A 49 15.67 -1.69 -0.65
C SER A 49 16.86 -2.33 0.07
N LYS A 50 18.07 -1.92 -0.20
CA LYS A 50 19.27 -2.41 0.52
C LYS A 50 19.25 -2.01 1.98
N GLU A 51 18.89 -0.78 2.28
CA GLU A 51 18.76 -0.29 3.65
C GLU A 51 17.60 -0.99 4.39
N MET A 52 16.45 -1.16 3.71
CA MET A 52 15.34 -1.92 4.25
C MET A 52 15.75 -3.34 4.62
N SER A 53 16.47 -4.03 3.72
CA SER A 53 16.96 -5.38 3.96
C SER A 53 17.93 -5.46 5.13
N LEU A 54 18.89 -4.52 5.23
CA LEU A 54 19.86 -4.47 6.35
C LEU A 54 19.20 -4.21 7.70
N LYS A 55 18.10 -3.45 7.71
CA LYS A 55 17.32 -3.14 8.92
C LYS A 55 16.23 -4.17 9.24
N GLY A 56 16.12 -5.25 8.44
CA GLY A 56 15.09 -6.29 8.62
C GLY A 56 13.66 -5.78 8.35
N ILE A 57 13.50 -4.74 7.54
CA ILE A 57 12.21 -4.14 7.19
C ILE A 57 11.52 -5.02 6.13
N GLY A 58 10.36 -5.58 6.50
CA GLY A 58 9.63 -6.53 5.65
C GLY A 58 8.74 -5.90 4.60
N ASN A 59 8.24 -4.69 4.83
CA ASN A 59 7.29 -4.01 3.96
C ASN A 59 7.46 -2.49 3.96
N VAL A 60 6.75 -1.80 3.06
CA VAL A 60 6.83 -0.34 2.92
C VAL A 60 6.33 0.40 4.16
N GLU A 61 5.30 -0.11 4.84
CA GLU A 61 4.77 0.52 6.06
C GLU A 61 5.83 0.63 7.15
N GLU A 62 6.54 -0.47 7.42
CA GLU A 62 7.65 -0.48 8.38
C GLU A 62 8.77 0.47 7.96
N GLY A 63 9.03 0.58 6.66
CA GLY A 63 10.01 1.50 6.10
C GLY A 63 9.64 2.96 6.34
N VAL A 64 8.41 3.33 6.03
CA VAL A 64 7.89 4.69 6.17
C VAL A 64 7.84 5.12 7.65
N LYS A 65 7.57 4.20 8.58
CA LYS A 65 7.66 4.45 10.03
C LYS A 65 9.05 4.90 10.50
N LYS A 66 10.11 4.60 9.75
CA LYS A 66 11.48 5.04 10.08
C LYS A 66 11.79 6.44 9.57
N ILE A 67 10.92 7.01 8.76
CA ILE A 67 11.08 8.36 8.21
C ILE A 67 10.62 9.39 9.25
N THR A 68 11.43 10.41 9.49
CA THR A 68 11.18 11.43 10.50
C THR A 68 9.85 12.16 10.30
N GLY A 69 9.07 12.32 11.35
CA GLY A 69 7.79 13.05 11.33
C GLY A 69 6.64 12.29 10.70
N ILE A 70 6.79 10.97 10.56
CA ILE A 70 5.73 10.06 10.14
C ILE A 70 5.42 9.09 11.27
N SER A 71 4.16 8.92 11.56
CA SER A 71 3.65 7.91 12.50
C SER A 71 2.46 7.19 11.88
N ILE A 72 2.16 6.02 12.39
CA ILE A 72 1.00 5.25 11.96
C ILE A 72 0.12 5.01 13.17
N ALA A 73 -1.12 5.43 13.07
CA ALA A 73 -2.14 5.24 14.09
C ALA A 73 -2.70 3.80 14.07
N SER A 74 -3.53 3.49 15.05
CA SER A 74 -4.34 2.27 15.04
C SER A 74 -5.12 2.19 13.72
N ALA A 75 -5.25 1.01 13.16
CA ALA A 75 -5.87 0.76 11.84
C ALA A 75 -5.03 1.17 10.61
N GLY A 76 -3.72 1.37 10.73
CA GLY A 76 -2.84 1.59 9.59
C GLY A 76 -2.92 2.99 8.96
N GLN A 77 -3.61 3.93 9.60
CA GLN A 77 -3.70 5.31 9.14
C GLN A 77 -2.38 6.05 9.30
N LEU A 78 -1.89 6.59 8.21
CA LEU A 78 -0.65 7.37 8.21
C LEU A 78 -0.92 8.79 8.73
N ILE A 79 -0.06 9.24 9.64
CA ILE A 79 -0.06 10.61 10.15
C ILE A 79 1.29 11.25 9.83
N VAL A 80 1.28 12.34 9.09
CA VAL A 80 2.47 13.10 8.72
C VAL A 80 2.40 14.47 9.36
N ARG A 81 3.35 14.78 10.26
CA ARG A 81 3.39 16.08 10.98
C ARG A 81 2.05 16.45 11.62
N GLY A 82 1.32 15.46 12.15
CA GLY A 82 0.00 15.64 12.76
C GLY A 82 -1.18 15.65 11.78
N LEU A 83 -0.92 15.61 10.47
CA LEU A 83 -1.97 15.53 9.46
C LEU A 83 -2.28 14.07 9.15
N GLY A 84 -3.56 13.71 9.16
CA GLY A 84 -4.03 12.37 8.85
C GLY A 84 -3.87 11.99 7.37
N ASP A 85 -4.16 10.75 7.05
CA ASP A 85 -3.96 10.12 5.74
C ASP A 85 -4.67 10.85 4.59
N ARG A 86 -5.84 11.46 4.84
CA ARG A 86 -6.59 12.24 3.84
C ARG A 86 -5.79 13.38 3.21
N TYR A 87 -4.79 13.88 3.91
CA TYR A 87 -3.91 14.97 3.45
C TYR A 87 -2.66 14.48 2.73
N SER A 88 -2.48 13.19 2.61
CA SER A 88 -1.33 12.58 1.93
C SER A 88 -1.76 11.84 0.66
N THR A 89 -0.80 11.55 -0.21
CA THR A 89 -1.04 10.78 -1.44
C THR A 89 0.04 9.73 -1.65
N THR A 90 -0.33 8.61 -2.27
CA THR A 90 0.59 7.53 -2.61
C THR A 90 0.60 7.31 -4.11
N THR A 91 1.80 7.19 -4.66
CA THR A 91 2.02 6.82 -6.07
C THR A 91 2.85 5.55 -6.17
N LEU A 92 2.62 4.78 -7.20
CA LEU A 92 3.41 3.63 -7.59
C LEU A 92 4.09 3.94 -8.93
N ASN A 93 5.41 3.97 -8.94
CA ASN A 93 6.21 4.39 -10.12
C ASN A 93 5.78 5.77 -10.67
N GLY A 94 5.43 6.71 -9.78
CA GLY A 94 4.96 8.05 -10.14
C GLY A 94 3.49 8.15 -10.55
N LEU A 95 2.75 7.05 -10.64
CA LEU A 95 1.33 7.04 -10.99
C LEU A 95 0.45 6.87 -9.74
N PRO A 96 -0.70 7.58 -9.64
CA PRO A 96 -1.58 7.48 -8.49
C PRO A 96 -2.20 6.09 -8.40
N ILE A 97 -2.34 5.58 -7.18
CA ILE A 97 -3.01 4.33 -6.88
C ILE A 97 -4.17 4.59 -5.92
N ALA A 98 -5.31 3.94 -6.21
CA ALA A 98 -6.50 4.04 -5.37
C ALA A 98 -6.42 3.12 -4.16
N SER A 99 -6.94 3.59 -3.02
CA SER A 99 -7.13 2.76 -1.85
C SER A 99 -8.27 1.77 -2.06
N PRO A 100 -8.10 0.50 -1.67
CA PRO A 100 -9.19 -0.47 -1.65
C PRO A 100 -10.16 -0.26 -0.48
N ASN A 101 -9.80 0.58 0.49
CA ASN A 101 -10.65 0.94 1.63
C ASN A 101 -11.21 2.35 1.41
N PRO A 102 -12.55 2.53 1.34
CA PRO A 102 -13.17 3.83 1.12
C PRO A 102 -12.96 4.82 2.28
N ASP A 103 -12.71 4.34 3.49
CA ASP A 103 -12.51 5.17 4.67
C ASP A 103 -11.10 5.77 4.73
N ASN A 104 -10.14 5.19 4.01
CA ASN A 104 -8.74 5.61 3.96
C ASN A 104 -8.37 6.07 2.56
N LYS A 105 -7.83 7.28 2.43
CA LYS A 105 -7.35 7.78 1.13
C LYS A 105 -6.11 7.02 0.65
N LEU A 106 -5.22 6.64 1.57
CA LEU A 106 -4.00 5.94 1.23
C LEU A 106 -4.23 4.43 1.12
N VAL A 107 -3.59 3.82 0.13
CA VAL A 107 -3.49 2.36 0.07
C VAL A 107 -2.70 1.85 1.27
N PRO A 108 -3.10 0.74 1.91
CA PRO A 108 -2.33 0.14 2.99
C PRO A 108 -0.90 -0.20 2.53
N LEU A 109 0.09 0.43 3.16
CA LEU A 109 1.49 0.34 2.75
C LEU A 109 2.14 -1.02 3.10
N ASP A 110 1.55 -1.78 4.00
CA ASP A 110 1.92 -3.16 4.34
C ASP A 110 1.69 -4.16 3.19
N LEU A 111 0.90 -3.77 2.19
CA LEU A 111 0.67 -4.57 0.97
C LEU A 111 1.89 -4.63 0.03
N PHE A 112 2.90 -3.79 0.23
CA PHE A 112 4.10 -3.74 -0.60
C PHE A 112 5.29 -4.39 0.11
N PRO A 113 5.66 -5.64 -0.24
CA PRO A 113 6.85 -6.28 0.31
C PRO A 113 8.13 -5.56 -0.09
N SER A 114 9.06 -5.39 0.84
CA SER A 114 10.36 -4.74 0.57
C SER A 114 11.17 -5.41 -0.54
N SER A 115 10.95 -6.71 -0.78
CA SER A 115 11.60 -7.47 -1.85
C SER A 115 11.29 -6.97 -3.27
N THR A 116 10.12 -6.36 -3.47
CA THR A 116 9.66 -5.85 -4.77
C THR A 116 9.89 -4.37 -4.97
N VAL A 117 10.19 -3.65 -3.89
CA VAL A 117 10.41 -2.21 -3.89
C VAL A 117 11.88 -1.90 -4.15
N GLN A 118 12.18 -0.96 -5.02
CA GLN A 118 13.50 -0.41 -5.25
C GLN A 118 13.84 0.64 -4.21
N ASN A 119 12.96 1.61 -4.04
CA ASN A 119 13.05 2.66 -3.04
C ASN A 119 11.68 3.26 -2.74
N ILE A 120 11.59 3.91 -1.59
CA ILE A 120 10.47 4.74 -1.19
C ILE A 120 10.99 6.17 -1.15
N THR A 121 10.30 7.10 -1.80
CA THR A 121 10.60 8.52 -1.74
C THR A 121 9.44 9.25 -1.09
N VAL A 122 9.72 10.05 -0.07
CA VAL A 122 8.72 10.84 0.65
C VAL A 122 9.06 12.31 0.54
N SER A 123 8.16 13.09 -0.05
CA SER A 123 8.17 14.55 -0.05
C SER A 123 7.15 15.05 0.96
N LYS A 124 7.59 15.89 1.90
CA LYS A 124 6.72 16.54 2.91
C LYS A 124 6.47 18.01 2.58
N VAL A 125 6.86 18.42 1.39
CA VAL A 125 6.62 19.73 0.82
C VAL A 125 5.91 19.55 -0.51
N TYR A 126 5.11 20.53 -0.89
CA TYR A 126 4.41 20.47 -2.18
C TYR A 126 5.40 20.46 -3.35
N ASP A 127 5.20 19.55 -4.27
CA ASP A 127 5.93 19.44 -5.51
C ASP A 127 4.97 19.67 -6.68
N ALA A 128 5.26 20.66 -7.51
CA ALA A 128 4.45 20.99 -8.67
C ALA A 128 4.45 19.87 -9.76
N ALA A 129 5.41 18.94 -9.71
CA ALA A 129 5.46 17.77 -10.57
C ALA A 129 4.56 16.63 -10.07
N ALA A 130 4.09 16.70 -8.82
CA ALA A 130 3.15 15.76 -8.26
C ALA A 130 1.70 16.24 -8.37
N PHE A 131 0.75 15.38 -8.02
CA PHE A 131 -0.66 15.74 -8.01
C PHE A 131 -0.96 16.76 -6.91
N ALA A 132 -1.86 17.73 -7.19
CA ALA A 132 -2.15 18.85 -6.30
C ALA A 132 -3.07 18.51 -5.11
N ASP A 133 -3.36 17.23 -4.88
CA ASP A 133 -4.35 16.75 -3.91
C ASP A 133 -3.77 16.37 -2.54
N TYR A 134 -2.55 16.84 -2.21
CA TYR A 134 -1.94 16.57 -0.92
C TYR A 134 -1.37 17.84 -0.26
N SER A 135 -1.34 17.84 1.08
CA SER A 135 -0.71 18.86 1.92
C SER A 135 0.14 18.26 3.06
N GLY A 136 0.01 16.96 3.30
CA GLY A 136 0.78 16.19 4.28
C GLY A 136 2.07 15.65 3.70
N ALA A 137 1.99 14.57 2.94
CA ALA A 137 3.12 13.98 2.23
C ALA A 137 2.70 13.35 0.90
N HIS A 138 3.64 13.35 -0.04
CA HIS A 138 3.61 12.52 -1.23
C HIS A 138 4.59 11.36 -1.04
N ILE A 139 4.08 10.13 -1.10
CA ILE A 139 4.83 8.90 -0.93
C ILE A 139 4.88 8.19 -2.27
N ASN A 140 6.04 8.18 -2.89
CA ASN A 140 6.24 7.43 -4.13
C ASN A 140 6.95 6.10 -3.86
N ILE A 141 6.32 5.01 -4.24
CA ILE A 141 6.86 3.65 -4.15
C ILE A 141 7.38 3.29 -5.53
N SER A 142 8.69 3.11 -5.66
CA SER A 142 9.32 2.68 -6.91
C SER A 142 9.56 1.18 -6.85
N THR A 143 9.06 0.44 -7.84
CA THR A 143 9.29 -1.00 -7.97
C THR A 143 10.67 -1.29 -8.58
N LYS A 144 11.22 -2.46 -8.29
CA LYS A 144 12.46 -2.93 -8.94
C LYS A 144 12.20 -3.14 -10.42
N GLU A 145 12.80 -2.31 -11.25
CA GLU A 145 12.74 -2.47 -12.70
C GLU A 145 13.91 -3.31 -13.23
N ASN A 146 15.06 -3.25 -12.56
CA ASN A 146 16.22 -4.05 -12.86
C ASN A 146 16.40 -5.10 -11.78
N ILE A 147 16.48 -6.35 -12.17
CA ILE A 147 16.64 -7.49 -11.27
C ILE A 147 18.08 -7.97 -11.42
N PRO A 148 19.02 -7.49 -10.58
CA PRO A 148 20.45 -7.82 -10.75
C PRO A 148 20.74 -9.30 -10.53
N GLN A 149 19.91 -9.97 -9.75
CA GLN A 149 19.98 -11.41 -9.49
C GLN A 149 18.57 -11.98 -9.42
N ASP A 150 18.38 -13.13 -10.04
CA ASP A 150 17.14 -13.89 -9.92
C ASP A 150 16.88 -14.21 -8.45
N PHE A 151 15.63 -14.04 -8.00
CA PHE A 151 15.26 -14.35 -6.64
C PHE A 151 13.88 -15.00 -6.57
N PHE A 152 13.74 -15.86 -5.59
CA PHE A 152 12.48 -16.38 -5.11
C PHE A 152 12.45 -16.20 -3.60
N GLN A 153 11.42 -15.55 -3.09
CA GLN A 153 11.25 -15.31 -1.66
C GLN A 153 9.86 -15.76 -1.23
N LEU A 154 9.83 -16.57 -0.19
CA LEU A 154 8.62 -16.94 0.52
C LEU A 154 8.79 -16.52 1.98
N SER A 155 7.85 -15.72 2.47
CA SER A 155 7.79 -15.32 3.88
C SER A 155 6.44 -15.70 4.44
N LEU A 156 6.44 -16.34 5.58
CA LEU A 156 5.23 -16.65 6.35
C LEU A 156 5.38 -16.00 7.72
N ASN A 157 4.35 -15.33 8.16
CA ASN A 157 4.29 -14.71 9.46
C ASN A 157 3.01 -15.11 10.17
N THR A 158 3.13 -15.29 11.45
CA THR A 158 2.00 -15.54 12.34
C THR A 158 2.14 -14.69 13.59
N GLY A 159 1.02 -14.28 14.13
CA GLY A 159 0.99 -13.44 15.32
C GLY A 159 -0.34 -13.55 16.04
N GLY A 160 -0.48 -12.77 17.08
CA GLY A 160 -1.74 -12.67 17.80
C GLY A 160 -1.62 -11.71 18.96
N LYS A 161 -2.71 -11.06 19.29
CA LYS A 161 -2.82 -10.19 20.46
C LYS A 161 -3.39 -11.00 21.62
N PHE A 162 -2.83 -10.84 22.82
CA PHE A 162 -3.31 -11.58 24.00
C PHE A 162 -4.78 -11.33 24.34
N ASN A 163 -5.30 -10.16 23.98
CA ASN A 163 -6.71 -9.81 24.14
C ASN A 163 -7.63 -10.39 23.07
N THR A 164 -7.08 -11.04 22.03
CA THR A 164 -7.84 -11.51 20.87
C THR A 164 -7.65 -13.01 20.64
N LEU A 165 -6.41 -13.50 20.72
CA LEU A 165 -6.07 -14.88 20.39
C LEU A 165 -6.81 -15.89 21.27
N GLY A 166 -7.53 -16.81 20.64
CA GLY A 166 -8.30 -17.87 21.33
C GLY A 166 -9.55 -17.38 22.04
N LYS A 167 -9.82 -16.06 22.04
CA LYS A 167 -11.04 -15.52 22.62
C LYS A 167 -12.21 -15.59 21.65
N ASP A 168 -13.39 -15.63 22.22
CA ASP A 168 -14.64 -15.55 21.47
C ASP A 168 -14.81 -14.15 20.87
N ARG A 169 -15.28 -14.11 19.64
CA ARG A 169 -15.67 -12.88 18.94
C ARG A 169 -17.05 -13.06 18.34
N TYR A 170 -17.76 -11.99 18.21
CA TYR A 170 -19.01 -11.96 17.47
C TYR A 170 -18.74 -11.56 16.01
N GLN A 171 -19.44 -12.20 15.11
CA GLN A 171 -19.37 -11.92 13.68
C GLN A 171 -20.78 -12.04 13.10
N MET A 172 -21.11 -11.13 12.20
CA MET A 172 -22.37 -11.23 11.47
C MET A 172 -22.42 -12.55 10.68
N ASP A 173 -23.58 -13.19 10.71
CA ASP A 173 -23.76 -14.43 9.96
C ASP A 173 -23.76 -14.11 8.46
N ARG A 174 -22.80 -14.65 7.74
CA ARG A 174 -22.60 -14.41 6.31
C ARG A 174 -22.63 -15.75 5.59
N SER A 175 -23.30 -15.77 4.45
CA SER A 175 -23.25 -16.92 3.54
C SER A 175 -21.94 -16.96 2.69
N GLY A 176 -21.16 -15.87 2.71
CA GLY A 176 -19.96 -15.72 1.89
C GLY A 176 -18.64 -15.59 2.69
N SER A 177 -17.53 -15.98 2.07
CA SER A 177 -16.18 -15.75 2.57
C SER A 177 -15.75 -14.30 2.31
N LEU A 178 -14.86 -13.72 3.15
CA LEU A 178 -14.20 -12.44 2.89
C LEU A 178 -13.40 -12.43 1.56
N LEU A 179 -13.06 -13.61 1.04
CA LEU A 179 -12.45 -13.75 -0.28
C LEU A 179 -13.42 -13.48 -1.43
N LYS A 180 -14.73 -13.63 -1.18
CA LYS A 180 -15.76 -13.45 -2.21
C LYS A 180 -16.21 -11.98 -2.23
N THR A 181 -16.19 -11.36 -3.39
CA THR A 181 -16.79 -10.04 -3.57
C THR A 181 -18.31 -10.22 -3.57
N PRO A 182 -19.06 -9.50 -2.72
CA PRO A 182 -20.51 -9.51 -2.82
C PRO A 182 -20.88 -9.06 -4.24
N GLY A 183 -21.45 -9.97 -5.01
CA GLY A 183 -21.92 -9.68 -6.36
C GLY A 183 -23.41 -9.34 -6.29
N VAL A 184 -23.81 -8.27 -6.92
CA VAL A 184 -25.21 -8.13 -7.33
C VAL A 184 -25.42 -9.09 -8.50
N ASP A 185 -26.44 -9.91 -8.44
CA ASP A 185 -26.79 -10.82 -9.54
C ASP A 185 -26.88 -9.98 -10.83
N ALA A 186 -26.10 -10.36 -11.84
CA ALA A 186 -26.06 -9.63 -13.11
C ALA A 186 -27.47 -9.53 -13.77
N ALA A 187 -28.34 -10.50 -13.50
CA ALA A 187 -29.73 -10.46 -13.92
C ALA A 187 -30.52 -9.30 -13.25
N ALA A 188 -30.14 -8.91 -12.03
CA ALA A 188 -30.81 -7.82 -11.31
C ALA A 188 -30.44 -6.43 -11.83
N LEU A 189 -29.26 -6.27 -12.43
CA LEU A 189 -28.76 -4.98 -12.94
C LEU A 189 -29.52 -4.42 -14.14
N GLY A 190 -30.22 -5.28 -14.89
CA GLY A 190 -31.01 -4.91 -16.08
C GLY A 190 -32.52 -4.90 -15.84
N MET A 191 -33.00 -5.15 -14.63
CA MET A 191 -34.44 -5.24 -14.35
C MET A 191 -35.12 -3.87 -14.23
N PRO A 192 -36.33 -3.70 -14.77
CA PRO A 192 -37.18 -2.55 -14.44
C PRO A 192 -37.47 -2.49 -12.93
N LEU A 193 -37.62 -1.26 -12.39
CA LEU A 193 -37.75 -1.03 -10.95
C LEU A 193 -38.84 -1.90 -10.27
N MET A 194 -39.98 -2.10 -10.93
CA MET A 194 -41.07 -2.93 -10.37
C MET A 194 -40.72 -4.42 -10.32
N GLU A 195 -39.94 -4.92 -11.28
CA GLU A 195 -39.49 -6.30 -11.29
C GLU A 195 -38.37 -6.50 -10.28
N PHE A 196 -37.49 -5.52 -10.16
CA PHE A 196 -36.43 -5.48 -9.16
C PHE A 196 -37.01 -5.51 -7.74
N ASP A 197 -38.03 -4.70 -7.43
CA ASP A 197 -38.68 -4.70 -6.11
C ASP A 197 -39.26 -6.08 -5.76
N LYS A 198 -39.88 -6.74 -6.74
CA LYS A 198 -40.42 -8.09 -6.57
C LYS A 198 -39.31 -9.13 -6.41
N TYR A 199 -38.22 -8.97 -7.16
CA TYR A 199 -37.05 -9.85 -7.09
C TYR A 199 -36.38 -9.77 -5.72
N VAL A 200 -36.19 -8.56 -5.18
CA VAL A 200 -35.61 -8.30 -3.86
C VAL A 200 -36.46 -8.87 -2.73
N LYS A 201 -37.77 -8.77 -2.84
CA LYS A 201 -38.71 -9.32 -1.84
C LYS A 201 -38.73 -10.84 -1.80
N THR A 202 -38.36 -11.51 -2.88
CA THR A 202 -38.43 -12.98 -3.00
C THR A 202 -37.06 -13.66 -2.81
N ARG A 203 -35.95 -12.90 -2.84
CA ARG A 203 -34.62 -13.42 -2.71
C ARG A 203 -33.77 -12.55 -1.79
N ASN A 204 -32.99 -13.18 -0.95
CA ASN A 204 -31.99 -12.46 -0.17
C ASN A 204 -30.82 -12.08 -1.10
N ILE A 205 -30.79 -10.81 -1.58
CA ILE A 205 -29.72 -10.31 -2.46
C ILE A 205 -28.46 -9.99 -1.66
N PHE A 206 -28.61 -9.77 -0.37
CA PHE A 206 -27.49 -9.50 0.53
C PHE A 206 -27.10 -10.79 1.22
N GLU A 207 -25.85 -11.20 1.05
CA GLU A 207 -25.26 -12.36 1.76
C GLU A 207 -25.01 -12.05 3.24
N THR A 208 -25.69 -11.06 3.83
CA THR A 208 -25.55 -10.63 5.21
C THR A 208 -26.87 -10.83 5.96
N SER A 209 -26.76 -11.27 7.19
CA SER A 209 -27.87 -11.40 8.15
C SER A 209 -27.61 -10.45 9.32
N PHE A 210 -28.68 -9.96 9.96
CA PHE A 210 -28.56 -9.16 11.18
C PHE A 210 -28.30 -10.01 12.44
N SER A 211 -28.23 -11.33 12.30
CA SER A 211 -27.88 -12.22 13.41
C SER A 211 -26.35 -12.34 13.52
N ALA A 212 -25.85 -12.22 14.74
CA ALA A 212 -24.45 -12.41 15.05
C ALA A 212 -24.21 -13.82 15.58
N GLY A 213 -23.25 -14.50 14.99
CA GLY A 213 -22.74 -15.79 15.47
C GLY A 213 -21.45 -15.61 16.29
N LYS A 214 -21.27 -16.48 17.28
CA LYS A 214 -20.05 -16.52 18.10
C LYS A 214 -19.01 -17.41 17.45
N LYS A 215 -17.78 -16.91 17.26
CA LYS A 215 -16.64 -17.64 16.70
C LYS A 215 -15.39 -17.38 17.54
N SER A 216 -14.45 -18.32 17.52
CA SER A 216 -13.15 -18.12 18.16
C SER A 216 -12.18 -17.40 17.22
N SER A 217 -11.42 -16.45 17.76
CA SER A 217 -10.36 -15.75 17.03
C SER A 217 -9.15 -16.66 16.86
N LEU A 218 -8.76 -16.89 15.61
CA LEU A 218 -7.58 -17.68 15.25
C LEU A 218 -6.31 -16.82 15.34
N PRO A 219 -5.11 -17.41 15.29
CA PRO A 219 -3.89 -16.65 15.09
C PRO A 219 -3.95 -15.80 13.82
N GLU A 220 -3.36 -14.62 13.86
CA GLU A 220 -3.13 -13.81 12.67
C GLU A 220 -2.18 -14.56 11.75
N LEU A 221 -2.50 -14.65 10.47
CA LEU A 221 -1.70 -15.32 9.47
C LEU A 221 -1.41 -14.35 8.34
N GLY A 222 -0.16 -14.28 7.94
CA GLY A 222 0.28 -13.51 6.81
C GLY A 222 1.33 -14.24 6.00
N GLY A 223 1.48 -13.85 4.75
CA GLY A 223 2.50 -14.38 3.88
C GLY A 223 2.76 -13.49 2.67
N ASN A 224 4.01 -13.55 2.23
CA ASN A 224 4.45 -12.87 1.02
C ASN A 224 5.21 -13.86 0.14
N LEU A 225 4.88 -13.85 -1.14
CA LEU A 225 5.60 -14.56 -2.19
C LEU A 225 6.17 -13.52 -3.15
N GLY A 226 7.48 -13.55 -3.37
CA GLY A 226 8.18 -12.67 -4.30
C GLY A 226 9.00 -13.46 -5.30
N PHE A 227 8.95 -13.06 -6.55
CA PHE A 227 9.70 -13.68 -7.64
C PHE A 227 10.25 -12.59 -8.53
N GLY A 228 11.52 -12.72 -8.90
CA GLY A 228 12.16 -11.84 -9.87
C GLY A 228 13.14 -12.60 -10.74
N LYS A 229 13.03 -12.43 -12.07
CA LYS A 229 13.89 -13.10 -13.04
C LYS A 229 14.11 -12.27 -14.28
N ASN A 230 15.34 -12.37 -14.82
CA ASN A 230 15.69 -11.84 -16.12
C ASN A 230 15.87 -12.97 -17.14
N PHE A 231 15.29 -12.79 -18.30
CA PHE A 231 15.46 -13.68 -19.45
C PHE A 231 16.22 -12.96 -20.55
N GLY A 232 17.39 -13.49 -20.94
CA GLY A 232 18.15 -13.00 -22.08
C GLY A 232 17.53 -13.48 -23.39
N ILE A 233 17.20 -12.57 -24.29
CA ILE A 233 16.66 -12.88 -25.63
C ILE A 233 17.59 -12.23 -26.66
N GLY A 234 18.67 -12.93 -27.03
CA GLY A 234 19.72 -12.36 -27.86
C GLY A 234 20.42 -11.20 -27.14
N ASN A 235 20.42 -10.01 -27.76
CA ASN A 235 20.96 -8.78 -27.16
C ASN A 235 19.95 -8.00 -26.30
N GLN A 236 18.77 -8.56 -26.07
CA GLN A 236 17.65 -7.95 -25.35
C GLN A 236 17.42 -8.65 -24.01
N THR A 237 16.74 -7.99 -23.10
CA THR A 237 16.44 -8.55 -21.77
C THR A 237 14.97 -8.36 -21.46
N LEU A 238 14.32 -9.46 -21.08
CA LEU A 238 12.97 -9.46 -20.50
C LEU A 238 13.10 -9.61 -18.99
N SER A 239 12.66 -8.61 -18.23
CA SER A 239 12.64 -8.63 -16.77
C SER A 239 11.23 -8.90 -16.27
N LEU A 240 11.07 -9.90 -15.42
CA LEU A 240 9.80 -10.26 -14.79
C LEU A 240 9.93 -10.14 -13.28
N LEU A 241 9.09 -9.32 -12.66
CA LEU A 241 8.91 -9.23 -11.22
C LEU A 241 7.45 -9.56 -10.90
N ALA A 242 7.23 -10.42 -9.93
CA ALA A 242 5.89 -10.71 -9.42
C ALA A 242 5.91 -10.85 -7.91
N SER A 243 4.89 -10.34 -7.24
CA SER A 243 4.66 -10.62 -5.83
C SER A 243 3.19 -10.81 -5.52
N PHE A 244 2.96 -11.60 -4.50
CA PHE A 244 1.65 -11.79 -3.92
C PHE A 244 1.78 -11.68 -2.40
N SER A 245 0.91 -10.91 -1.77
CA SER A 245 0.81 -10.81 -0.32
C SER A 245 -0.61 -11.08 0.14
N ALA A 246 -0.72 -11.77 1.26
CA ALA A 246 -1.99 -12.05 1.91
C ALA A 246 -1.81 -11.93 3.42
N SER A 247 -2.75 -11.30 4.11
CA SER A 247 -2.79 -11.28 5.56
C SER A 247 -4.22 -11.33 6.07
N ASN A 248 -4.43 -12.06 7.16
CA ASN A 248 -5.70 -12.13 7.86
C ASN A 248 -5.44 -11.84 9.34
N GLY A 249 -6.06 -10.78 9.83
CA GLY A 249 -5.91 -10.29 11.19
C GLY A 249 -7.24 -10.20 11.93
N TYR A 250 -7.15 -10.17 13.26
CA TYR A 250 -8.29 -10.05 14.14
C TYR A 250 -8.05 -8.94 15.16
N GLN A 251 -9.11 -8.20 15.47
CA GLN A 251 -9.08 -7.17 16.51
C GLN A 251 -10.34 -7.28 17.36
N ASN A 252 -10.13 -7.46 18.68
CA ASN A 252 -11.18 -7.38 19.67
C ASN A 252 -10.91 -6.15 20.53
N MET A 253 -11.93 -5.36 20.72
CA MET A 253 -11.95 -4.22 21.64
C MET A 253 -13.19 -4.42 22.51
N GLU A 254 -12.99 -4.68 23.78
CA GLU A 254 -14.06 -4.91 24.76
C GLU A 254 -14.02 -3.79 25.79
N ASP A 255 -15.16 -3.45 26.35
CA ASP A 255 -15.31 -2.40 27.38
C ASP A 255 -14.77 -1.03 26.94
N ALA A 256 -14.83 -0.73 25.65
CA ALA A 256 -14.48 0.59 25.16
C ALA A 256 -15.63 1.58 25.44
N PHE A 257 -15.29 2.84 25.64
CA PHE A 257 -16.28 3.86 25.82
C PHE A 257 -16.19 4.92 24.74
N TYR A 258 -17.32 5.49 24.40
CA TYR A 258 -17.44 6.61 23.49
C TYR A 258 -18.33 7.67 24.16
N LYS A 259 -17.78 8.88 24.31
CA LYS A 259 -18.49 9.98 24.94
C LYS A 259 -18.33 11.24 24.11
N THR A 260 -19.42 11.86 23.72
CA THR A 260 -19.42 13.15 23.04
C THR A 260 -19.99 14.23 23.97
N LEU A 261 -19.36 15.40 23.93
CA LEU A 261 -19.74 16.57 24.70
C LEU A 261 -20.02 17.73 23.74
N GLU A 262 -21.06 18.48 24.03
CA GLU A 262 -21.27 19.78 23.41
C GLU A 262 -20.28 20.81 23.94
N ALA A 263 -20.14 21.95 23.26
CA ALA A 263 -19.30 23.07 23.72
C ALA A 263 -19.75 23.64 25.08
N THR A 264 -20.99 23.40 25.48
CA THR A 264 -21.57 23.75 26.78
C THR A 264 -21.17 22.80 27.90
N GLY A 265 -20.54 21.65 27.58
CA GLY A 265 -20.21 20.58 28.52
C GLY A 265 -21.32 19.55 28.73
N THR A 266 -22.45 19.69 28.04
CA THR A 266 -23.55 18.73 28.09
C THR A 266 -23.13 17.44 27.34
N VAL A 267 -23.40 16.28 27.95
CA VAL A 267 -23.14 14.98 27.34
C VAL A 267 -24.18 14.74 26.23
N GLN A 268 -23.71 14.51 25.01
CA GLN A 268 -24.56 14.14 23.87
C GLN A 268 -24.74 12.63 23.78
N ASP A 269 -23.63 11.90 23.78
CA ASP A 269 -23.65 10.45 23.72
C ASP A 269 -22.75 9.90 24.82
N ASP A 270 -23.16 8.82 25.45
CA ASP A 270 -22.38 8.07 26.43
C ASP A 270 -22.62 6.58 26.24
N PHE A 271 -21.70 5.91 25.50
CA PHE A 271 -21.82 4.50 25.18
C PHE A 271 -20.61 3.71 25.66
N SER A 272 -20.87 2.56 26.24
CA SER A 272 -19.91 1.45 26.25
C SER A 272 -20.11 0.59 24.99
N TYR A 273 -19.01 0.07 24.44
CA TYR A 273 -19.12 -0.78 23.24
C TYR A 273 -18.06 -1.86 23.19
N ASP A 274 -18.47 -2.99 22.64
CA ASP A 274 -17.59 -4.06 22.21
C ASP A 274 -17.49 -4.03 20.68
N SER A 275 -16.28 -4.11 20.15
CA SER A 275 -16.01 -4.16 18.72
C SER A 275 -15.12 -5.33 18.37
N PHE A 276 -15.58 -6.12 17.41
CA PHE A 276 -14.88 -7.30 16.91
C PHE A 276 -14.68 -7.11 15.40
N ALA A 277 -13.43 -7.11 14.96
CA ALA A 277 -13.12 -6.95 13.55
C ALA A 277 -12.25 -8.10 13.02
N GLN A 278 -12.54 -8.52 11.81
CA GLN A 278 -11.67 -9.37 11.01
C GLN A 278 -11.31 -8.64 9.73
N GLU A 279 -10.02 -8.56 9.43
CA GLU A 279 -9.51 -7.90 8.24
C GLU A 279 -8.73 -8.91 7.39
N LEU A 280 -9.08 -8.99 6.11
CA LEU A 280 -8.37 -9.75 5.10
C LEU A 280 -7.80 -8.80 4.05
N LYS A 281 -6.48 -8.77 3.95
CA LYS A 281 -5.76 -7.98 2.93
C LYS A 281 -5.15 -8.91 1.91
N LEU A 282 -5.31 -8.60 0.64
CA LEU A 282 -4.66 -9.27 -0.49
C LEU A 282 -4.05 -8.23 -1.40
N ALA A 283 -2.84 -8.48 -1.88
CA ALA A 283 -2.26 -7.68 -2.94
C ALA A 283 -1.46 -8.55 -3.92
N ALA A 284 -1.47 -8.14 -5.17
CA ALA A 284 -0.64 -8.70 -6.22
C ALA A 284 0.03 -7.56 -6.99
N LEU A 285 1.33 -7.66 -7.19
CA LEU A 285 2.14 -6.73 -7.96
C LEU A 285 2.86 -7.51 -9.05
N GLY A 286 2.75 -7.07 -10.29
CA GLY A 286 3.48 -7.61 -11.42
C GLY A 286 4.21 -6.50 -12.18
N TYR A 287 5.44 -6.74 -12.58
CA TYR A 287 6.17 -5.87 -13.47
C TYR A 287 6.80 -6.68 -14.59
N LEU A 288 6.59 -6.27 -15.83
CA LEU A 288 7.18 -6.82 -17.02
C LEU A 288 7.95 -5.72 -17.74
N GLY A 289 9.27 -5.86 -17.83
CA GLY A 289 10.15 -4.90 -18.50
C GLY A 289 10.85 -5.53 -19.67
N TYR A 290 10.76 -4.93 -20.86
CA TYR A 290 11.49 -5.37 -22.04
C TYR A 290 12.49 -4.31 -22.49
N THR A 291 13.76 -4.66 -22.49
CA THR A 291 14.87 -3.78 -22.91
C THR A 291 15.25 -4.10 -24.33
N LEU A 292 14.91 -3.19 -25.27
CA LEU A 292 15.17 -3.31 -26.69
C LEU A 292 16.62 -3.00 -27.03
N ARG A 293 17.15 -1.90 -26.44
CA ARG A 293 18.53 -1.41 -26.58
C ARG A 293 19.02 -0.93 -25.21
N ARG A 294 20.28 -0.57 -25.09
CA ARG A 294 20.81 -0.06 -23.82
C ARG A 294 20.05 1.13 -23.23
N SER A 295 19.39 1.92 -24.07
CA SER A 295 18.61 3.12 -23.69
C SER A 295 17.11 2.92 -23.69
N ASP A 296 16.59 1.96 -24.47
CA ASP A 296 15.17 1.86 -24.77
C ASP A 296 14.54 0.70 -24.00
N ARG A 297 13.60 1.01 -23.12
CA ARG A 297 12.90 0.03 -22.30
C ARG A 297 11.40 0.33 -22.29
N ILE A 298 10.62 -0.70 -22.46
CA ILE A 298 9.17 -0.69 -22.30
C ILE A 298 8.86 -1.46 -21.02
N GLY A 299 8.09 -0.84 -20.12
CA GLY A 299 7.68 -1.46 -18.86
C GLY A 299 6.18 -1.45 -18.70
N TYR A 300 5.63 -2.54 -18.18
CA TYR A 300 4.25 -2.67 -17.76
C TYR A 300 4.18 -3.06 -16.30
N THR A 301 3.44 -2.28 -15.51
CA THR A 301 3.21 -2.55 -14.09
C THR A 301 1.74 -2.88 -13.87
N PHE A 302 1.45 -3.99 -13.23
CA PHE A 302 0.13 -4.40 -12.78
C PHE A 302 0.09 -4.35 -11.24
N PHE A 303 -0.95 -3.76 -10.70
CA PHE A 303 -1.19 -3.75 -9.26
C PHE A 303 -2.66 -4.06 -8.97
N TYR A 304 -2.87 -4.98 -8.05
CA TYR A 304 -4.17 -5.33 -7.51
C TYR A 304 -4.09 -5.29 -5.98
N ALA A 305 -5.05 -4.64 -5.36
CA ALA A 305 -5.20 -4.62 -3.91
C ALA A 305 -6.65 -4.87 -3.52
N ARG A 306 -6.84 -5.63 -2.47
CA ARG A 306 -8.14 -5.87 -1.86
C ARG A 306 -8.00 -5.80 -0.36
N ASN A 307 -8.88 -5.03 0.26
CA ASN A 307 -9.08 -5.01 1.70
C ASN A 307 -10.55 -5.38 1.99
N ALA A 308 -10.77 -6.43 2.76
CA ALA A 308 -12.09 -6.84 3.19
C ALA A 308 -12.13 -6.83 4.71
N ILE A 309 -13.03 -6.03 5.26
CA ILE A 309 -13.20 -5.86 6.70
C ILE A 309 -14.60 -6.31 7.07
N ASP A 310 -14.70 -7.13 8.10
CA ASP A 310 -15.94 -7.53 8.73
C ASP A 310 -15.89 -7.03 10.17
N THR A 311 -16.78 -6.11 10.52
CA THR A 311 -16.85 -5.51 11.85
C THR A 311 -18.21 -5.75 12.44
N TYR A 312 -18.24 -6.29 13.65
CA TYR A 312 -19.43 -6.36 14.49
C TYR A 312 -19.22 -5.47 15.71
N GLN A 313 -20.17 -4.62 15.99
CA GLN A 313 -20.12 -3.72 17.14
C GLN A 313 -21.41 -3.80 17.94
N ARG A 314 -21.29 -4.05 19.23
CA ARG A 314 -22.38 -3.99 20.19
C ARG A 314 -22.22 -2.73 21.03
N ARG A 315 -23.26 -1.93 21.12
CA ARG A 315 -23.27 -0.68 21.88
C ARG A 315 -24.36 -0.71 22.92
N GLU A 316 -24.09 -0.12 24.09
CA GLU A 316 -25.02 0.03 25.18
C GLU A 316 -24.77 1.37 25.87
N GLY A 317 -25.79 2.19 26.03
CA GLY A 317 -25.65 3.51 26.64
C GLY A 317 -26.83 4.43 26.34
N THR A 318 -26.60 5.74 26.46
CA THR A 318 -27.64 6.78 26.29
C THR A 318 -27.28 7.73 25.15
N ASP A 319 -28.31 8.20 24.44
CA ASP A 319 -28.20 9.28 23.46
C ASP A 319 -28.34 10.68 24.11
N ALA A 320 -28.28 11.71 23.26
CA ALA A 320 -28.43 13.11 23.66
C ALA A 320 -29.80 13.44 24.35
N GLU A 321 -30.80 12.63 24.09
CA GLU A 321 -32.13 12.79 24.64
C GLU A 321 -32.38 11.95 25.89
N GLY A 322 -31.35 11.20 26.33
CA GLY A 322 -31.38 10.33 27.51
C GLY A 322 -32.06 9.00 27.29
N HIS A 323 -32.31 8.62 26.03
CA HIS A 323 -32.89 7.31 25.71
C HIS A 323 -31.81 6.24 25.86
N GLU A 324 -32.18 5.13 26.51
CA GLU A 324 -31.31 3.95 26.54
C GLU A 324 -31.31 3.29 25.15
N LEU A 325 -30.09 3.23 24.56
CA LEU A 325 -29.85 2.59 23.29
C LEU A 325 -29.06 1.30 23.48
N THR A 326 -29.67 0.20 23.09
CA THR A 326 -28.98 -1.08 22.91
C THR A 326 -29.04 -1.45 21.45
N GLY A 327 -27.89 -1.60 20.80
CA GLY A 327 -27.83 -1.89 19.39
C GLY A 327 -26.59 -2.67 18.98
N SER A 328 -26.69 -3.36 17.85
CA SER A 328 -25.57 -4.02 17.19
C SER A 328 -25.53 -3.64 15.72
N ASN A 329 -24.34 -3.35 15.21
CA ASN A 329 -24.03 -3.07 13.81
C ASN A 329 -23.03 -4.08 13.27
#